data_413f1fdb4b84622395f1cf9b3d02fc52
#
_entry.id   413f1fdb4b84622395f1cf9b3d02fc52
#
_cell.length_a   1.000
_cell.length_b   1.000
_cell.length_c   1.000
_cell.angle_alpha   90.00
_cell.angle_beta   90.00
_cell.angle_gamma   90.00
#
_symmetry.space_group_name_H-M   'P 1'
#
loop_
_entity.id
_entity.type
_entity.pdbx_description
1 polymer ?
#
loop_
_entity_poly.entity_id
_entity_poly.type
_entity_poly.pdbx_seq_one_letter_code
_entity_poly.pdbx_strand_id
1 'polypeptide(L)'
;MGLREQGNARLLNMYNAGKNADKSECIRKGTDGEMIFSYSTYKDYTRHCGYFFDYMEREHPKCDTLGAARRYVPKFLKKRKEDGGEAKSLLSAWTVVFERQALCKLFGIKRGDAEYFKVADRNMIETVRSREEVVRHFSLINNDELIRFCRGTGLRRGVLGSIKGSSLVTREKMLAPKGATDAEAGRMREMTEIFPEAKYFIRQKDAKGDVVFTPVIGPDEELIAEKFRKTQMSGKVWPVVNSNADIDGFRAEFVKSVYEMYARRIEDIPYDRIDHLGNRVQTEVFHFRGTLAGEILDKKAMMKAMYAMGVRRIEQVAHILMRYY
;
A
#
# COMPACT_ATOMS: atom_id res chain seq x y z
N MET A 1 -4.39 4.34 -38.18
CA MET A 1 -4.22 4.47 -36.70
C MET A 1 -2.98 3.69 -36.33
N GLY A 2 -1.95 4.38 -35.83
CA GLY A 2 -0.68 3.75 -35.48
C GLY A 2 -0.81 2.82 -34.26
N LEU A 3 0.20 1.97 -34.02
CA LEU A 3 0.20 0.99 -32.91
C LEU A 3 -0.05 1.63 -31.53
N ARG A 4 0.62 2.77 -31.28
CA ARG A 4 0.45 3.54 -30.02
C ARG A 4 -0.97 4.08 -29.87
N GLU A 5 -1.56 4.59 -30.92
CA GLU A 5 -2.94 5.10 -30.90
C GLU A 5 -3.94 3.98 -30.60
N GLN A 6 -3.76 2.80 -31.22
CA GLN A 6 -4.58 1.61 -30.94
C GLN A 6 -4.50 1.22 -29.45
N GLY A 7 -3.27 1.19 -28.89
CA GLY A 7 -3.03 0.85 -27.50
C GLY A 7 -3.66 1.85 -26.53
N ASN A 8 -3.48 3.13 -26.77
CA ASN A 8 -4.05 4.19 -25.94
C ASN A 8 -5.58 4.19 -25.99
N ALA A 9 -6.18 3.99 -27.17
CA ALA A 9 -7.62 3.85 -27.34
C ALA A 9 -8.17 2.66 -26.56
N ARG A 10 -7.48 1.50 -26.60
CA ARG A 10 -7.88 0.32 -25.83
C ARG A 10 -7.84 0.58 -24.32
N LEU A 11 -6.75 1.16 -23.81
CA LEU A 11 -6.63 1.48 -22.38
C LEU A 11 -7.68 2.49 -21.92
N LEU A 12 -8.00 3.50 -22.77
CA LEU A 12 -9.05 4.47 -22.49
C LEU A 12 -10.43 3.81 -22.45
N ASN A 13 -10.72 2.90 -23.37
CA ASN A 13 -11.98 2.13 -23.34
C ASN A 13 -12.11 1.29 -22.08
N MET A 14 -11.03 0.61 -21.66
CA MET A 14 -10.99 -0.15 -20.38
C MET A 14 -11.21 0.75 -19.17
N TYR A 15 -10.67 1.96 -19.17
CA TYR A 15 -10.89 2.94 -18.10
C TYR A 15 -12.35 3.44 -18.10
N ASN A 16 -12.89 3.77 -19.25
CA ASN A 16 -14.28 4.21 -19.37
C ASN A 16 -15.28 3.13 -18.91
N ALA A 17 -14.99 1.87 -19.18
CA ALA A 17 -15.78 0.73 -18.70
C ALA A 17 -15.67 0.53 -17.17
N GLY A 18 -14.52 0.82 -16.57
CA GLY A 18 -14.25 0.51 -15.17
C GLY A 18 -14.41 1.66 -14.18
N LYS A 19 -14.32 2.93 -14.62
CA LYS A 19 -14.23 4.10 -13.72
C LYS A 19 -15.40 4.28 -12.72
N ASN A 20 -16.59 3.77 -13.05
CA ASN A 20 -17.79 3.84 -12.22
C ASN A 20 -18.27 2.44 -11.78
N ALA A 21 -17.57 1.37 -12.13
CA ALA A 21 -17.96 0.01 -11.81
C ALA A 21 -17.47 -0.42 -10.42
N ASP A 22 -18.26 -1.25 -9.72
CA ASP A 22 -17.81 -1.88 -8.47
C ASP A 22 -16.75 -2.95 -8.79
N LYS A 23 -15.53 -2.68 -8.37
CA LYS A 23 -14.39 -3.58 -8.61
C LYS A 23 -14.58 -4.96 -8.01
N SER A 24 -15.18 -5.05 -6.82
CA SER A 24 -15.38 -6.32 -6.13
C SER A 24 -16.41 -7.18 -6.85
N GLU A 25 -17.47 -6.55 -7.35
CA GLU A 25 -18.48 -7.23 -8.16
C GLU A 25 -17.92 -7.70 -9.51
N CYS A 26 -17.14 -6.86 -10.19
CA CYS A 26 -16.49 -7.22 -11.45
C CYS A 26 -15.53 -8.40 -11.29
N ILE A 27 -14.73 -8.44 -10.20
CA ILE A 27 -13.85 -9.57 -9.89
C ILE A 27 -14.68 -10.85 -9.67
N ARG A 28 -15.79 -10.76 -8.92
CA ARG A 28 -16.67 -11.90 -8.68
C ARG A 28 -17.29 -12.45 -9.96
N LYS A 29 -17.60 -11.57 -10.91
CA LYS A 29 -18.16 -11.92 -12.24
C LYS A 29 -17.09 -12.31 -13.26
N GLY A 30 -15.79 -12.17 -12.97
CA GLY A 30 -14.68 -12.43 -13.90
C GLY A 30 -14.58 -11.43 -15.05
N THR A 31 -15.18 -10.24 -14.94
CA THR A 31 -15.18 -9.18 -15.97
C THR A 31 -14.10 -8.12 -15.73
N ASP A 32 -13.38 -8.19 -14.63
CA ASP A 32 -12.32 -7.23 -14.26
C ASP A 32 -11.15 -7.21 -15.26
N GLY A 33 -10.97 -8.27 -16.05
CA GLY A 33 -9.93 -8.38 -17.09
C GLY A 33 -9.95 -7.24 -18.09
N GLU A 34 -11.11 -6.75 -18.49
CA GLU A 34 -11.32 -5.71 -19.50
C GLU A 34 -11.61 -4.32 -18.90
N MET A 35 -11.31 -4.09 -17.62
CA MET A 35 -11.64 -2.84 -16.91
C MET A 35 -10.44 -2.25 -16.17
N ILE A 36 -10.34 -0.91 -16.16
CA ILE A 36 -9.41 -0.13 -15.33
C ILE A 36 -10.24 0.77 -14.42
N PHE A 37 -10.14 0.56 -13.11
CA PHE A 37 -11.05 1.15 -12.11
C PHE A 37 -10.62 2.51 -11.55
N SER A 38 -9.42 2.99 -11.85
CA SER A 38 -8.95 4.29 -11.37
C SER A 38 -8.16 5.06 -12.43
N TYR A 39 -8.29 6.39 -12.40
CA TYR A 39 -7.53 7.27 -13.29
C TYR A 39 -6.01 7.15 -13.09
N SER A 40 -5.57 6.99 -11.84
CA SER A 40 -4.14 6.78 -11.55
C SER A 40 -3.62 5.52 -12.25
N THR A 41 -4.33 4.39 -12.13
CA THR A 41 -3.95 3.14 -12.80
C THR A 41 -3.94 3.29 -14.32
N TYR A 42 -4.94 3.99 -14.89
CA TYR A 42 -5.00 4.28 -16.32
C TYR A 42 -3.79 5.08 -16.78
N LYS A 43 -3.46 6.17 -16.08
CA LYS A 43 -2.30 7.02 -16.38
C LYS A 43 -0.99 6.25 -16.31
N ASP A 44 -0.83 5.44 -15.27
CA ASP A 44 0.38 4.63 -15.08
C ASP A 44 0.50 3.55 -16.17
N TYR A 45 -0.59 2.86 -16.51
CA TYR A 45 -0.56 1.85 -17.58
C TYR A 45 -0.28 2.47 -18.93
N THR A 46 -0.85 3.64 -19.25
CA THR A 46 -0.55 4.38 -20.48
C THR A 46 0.94 4.73 -20.57
N ARG A 47 1.54 5.20 -19.47
CA ARG A 47 2.97 5.51 -19.42
C ARG A 47 3.83 4.27 -19.63
N HIS A 48 3.56 3.17 -18.92
CA HIS A 48 4.37 1.95 -19.03
C HIS A 48 4.19 1.21 -20.35
N CYS A 49 2.99 1.20 -20.91
CA CYS A 49 2.78 0.70 -22.29
C CYS A 49 3.46 1.59 -23.33
N GLY A 50 3.62 2.91 -23.04
CA GLY A 50 4.38 3.84 -23.88
C GLY A 50 5.80 3.36 -24.16
N TYR A 51 6.53 2.87 -23.16
CA TYR A 51 7.88 2.30 -23.32
C TYR A 51 7.91 1.09 -24.27
N PHE A 52 6.86 0.27 -24.24
CA PHE A 52 6.73 -0.84 -25.19
C PHE A 52 6.48 -0.32 -26.61
N PHE A 53 5.66 0.71 -26.79
CA PHE A 53 5.42 1.29 -28.12
C PHE A 53 6.69 1.97 -28.66
N ASP A 54 7.49 2.67 -27.83
CA ASP A 54 8.79 3.21 -28.23
C ASP A 54 9.74 2.09 -28.70
N TYR A 55 9.77 0.97 -28.00
CA TYR A 55 10.52 -0.22 -28.40
C TYR A 55 10.03 -0.76 -29.73
N MET A 56 8.71 -0.89 -29.95
CA MET A 56 8.14 -1.40 -31.19
C MET A 56 8.43 -0.48 -32.39
N GLU A 57 8.32 0.82 -32.21
CA GLU A 57 8.62 1.82 -33.23
C GLU A 57 10.09 1.74 -33.70
N ARG A 58 11.00 1.49 -32.77
CA ARG A 58 12.44 1.41 -33.05
C ARG A 58 12.87 0.06 -33.63
N GLU A 59 12.46 -1.05 -32.98
CA GLU A 59 12.95 -2.39 -33.31
C GLU A 59 12.08 -3.13 -34.34
N HIS A 60 10.80 -2.74 -34.44
CA HIS A 60 9.79 -3.44 -35.25
C HIS A 60 8.84 -2.46 -35.99
N PRO A 61 9.38 -1.48 -36.75
CA PRO A 61 8.59 -0.38 -37.35
C PRO A 61 7.49 -0.85 -38.32
N LYS A 62 7.61 -2.07 -38.84
CA LYS A 62 6.60 -2.68 -39.74
C LYS A 62 5.42 -3.32 -38.99
N CYS A 63 5.47 -3.37 -37.65
CA CYS A 63 4.40 -3.95 -36.83
C CYS A 63 3.37 -2.86 -36.50
N ASP A 64 2.23 -2.88 -37.17
CA ASP A 64 1.21 -1.82 -37.16
C ASP A 64 -0.06 -2.19 -36.38
N THR A 65 -0.18 -3.43 -35.88
CA THR A 65 -1.36 -3.89 -35.12
C THR A 65 -1.02 -4.42 -33.75
N LEU A 66 -1.92 -4.19 -32.78
CA LEU A 66 -1.79 -4.74 -31.42
C LEU A 66 -1.73 -6.27 -31.40
N GLY A 67 -2.49 -6.94 -32.26
CA GLY A 67 -2.49 -8.40 -32.38
C GLY A 67 -1.10 -8.93 -32.73
N ALA A 68 -0.44 -8.33 -33.73
CA ALA A 68 0.91 -8.69 -34.15
C ALA A 68 1.97 -8.29 -33.09
N ALA A 69 1.78 -7.16 -32.40
CA ALA A 69 2.71 -6.66 -31.40
C ALA A 69 2.79 -7.56 -30.14
N ARG A 70 1.72 -8.27 -29.78
CA ARG A 70 1.63 -9.13 -28.58
C ARG A 70 2.82 -10.11 -28.45
N ARG A 71 3.27 -10.72 -29.55
CA ARG A 71 4.37 -11.70 -29.56
C ARG A 71 5.72 -11.13 -29.11
N TYR A 72 5.89 -9.80 -29.14
CA TYR A 72 7.14 -9.14 -28.75
C TYR A 72 7.20 -8.74 -27.28
N VAL A 73 6.09 -8.90 -26.53
CA VAL A 73 6.04 -8.58 -25.10
C VAL A 73 7.10 -9.31 -24.27
N PRO A 74 7.32 -10.66 -24.41
CA PRO A 74 8.35 -11.36 -23.65
C PRO A 74 9.76 -10.84 -23.95
N LYS A 75 10.06 -10.58 -25.23
CA LYS A 75 11.36 -10.05 -25.67
C LYS A 75 11.61 -8.65 -25.10
N PHE A 76 10.61 -7.77 -25.14
CA PHE A 76 10.68 -6.45 -24.54
C PHE A 76 10.95 -6.52 -23.02
N LEU A 77 10.17 -7.30 -22.28
CA LEU A 77 10.32 -7.42 -20.84
C LEU A 77 11.69 -8.00 -20.44
N LYS A 78 12.20 -8.98 -21.22
CA LYS A 78 13.55 -9.53 -21.03
C LYS A 78 14.60 -8.45 -21.22
N LYS A 79 14.55 -7.68 -22.31
CA LYS A 79 15.45 -6.57 -22.59
C LYS A 79 15.40 -5.51 -21.47
N ARG A 80 14.21 -5.14 -20.99
CA ARG A 80 14.04 -4.20 -19.89
C ARG A 80 14.68 -4.66 -18.59
N LYS A 81 14.68 -5.96 -18.34
CA LYS A 81 15.33 -6.55 -17.16
C LYS A 81 16.87 -6.57 -17.27
N GLU A 82 17.39 -6.91 -18.45
CA GLU A 82 18.83 -7.09 -18.68
C GLU A 82 19.56 -5.78 -18.90
N ASP A 83 19.00 -4.87 -19.70
CA ASP A 83 19.68 -3.66 -20.16
C ASP A 83 19.35 -2.41 -19.32
N GLY A 84 18.36 -2.50 -18.42
CA GLY A 84 17.83 -1.33 -17.74
C GLY A 84 17.14 -0.32 -18.68
N GLY A 85 17.10 -0.63 -19.97
CA GLY A 85 16.70 0.30 -21.05
C GLY A 85 17.73 1.42 -21.24
N GLU A 86 17.30 2.59 -21.68
CA GLU A 86 18.15 3.80 -21.83
C GLU A 86 18.53 4.44 -20.48
N ALA A 87 17.97 3.96 -19.38
CA ALA A 87 18.38 4.38 -18.05
C ALA A 87 19.82 3.89 -17.76
N LYS A 88 20.69 4.78 -17.30
CA LYS A 88 22.07 4.47 -16.92
C LYS A 88 22.18 3.51 -15.74
N SER A 89 21.07 3.01 -15.21
CA SER A 89 20.99 2.07 -14.08
C SER A 89 19.96 0.99 -14.36
N LEU A 90 20.20 -0.23 -13.87
CA LEU A 90 19.23 -1.33 -13.92
C LEU A 90 17.88 -0.88 -13.35
N LEU A 91 16.80 -1.19 -14.07
CA LEU A 91 15.45 -0.91 -13.57
C LEU A 91 15.19 -1.75 -12.32
N SER A 92 14.50 -1.15 -11.34
CA SER A 92 14.07 -1.91 -10.19
C SER A 92 13.14 -3.06 -10.63
N ALA A 93 13.24 -4.21 -9.95
CA ALA A 93 12.36 -5.35 -10.20
C ALA A 93 10.87 -4.95 -10.10
N TRP A 94 10.54 -3.98 -9.23
CA TRP A 94 9.21 -3.41 -9.12
C TRP A 94 8.73 -2.75 -10.43
N THR A 95 9.58 -1.95 -11.08
CA THR A 95 9.26 -1.29 -12.36
C THR A 95 8.95 -2.33 -13.43
N VAL A 96 9.79 -3.37 -13.56
CA VAL A 96 9.59 -4.44 -14.55
C VAL A 96 8.31 -5.24 -14.27
N VAL A 97 8.01 -5.54 -13.00
CA VAL A 97 6.75 -6.19 -12.60
C VAL A 97 5.55 -5.32 -12.97
N PHE A 98 5.65 -4.00 -12.78
CA PHE A 98 4.57 -3.08 -13.10
C PHE A 98 4.36 -2.93 -14.62
N GLU A 99 5.44 -2.83 -15.40
CA GLU A 99 5.39 -2.85 -16.88
C GLU A 99 4.73 -4.14 -17.40
N ARG A 100 5.12 -5.29 -16.84
CA ARG A 100 4.47 -6.56 -17.15
C ARG A 100 2.97 -6.53 -16.87
N GLN A 101 2.55 -6.00 -15.71
CA GLN A 101 1.12 -5.89 -15.37
C GLN A 101 0.36 -5.00 -16.35
N ALA A 102 0.94 -3.87 -16.75
CA ALA A 102 0.35 -2.97 -17.72
C ALA A 102 0.17 -3.64 -19.09
N LEU A 103 1.20 -4.35 -19.56
CA LEU A 103 1.17 -5.06 -20.85
C LEU A 103 0.24 -6.28 -20.82
N CYS A 104 0.24 -7.06 -19.73
CA CYS A 104 -0.73 -8.14 -19.56
C CYS A 104 -2.16 -7.61 -19.64
N LYS A 105 -2.43 -6.46 -19.03
CA LYS A 105 -3.73 -5.81 -19.10
C LYS A 105 -4.06 -5.37 -20.52
N LEU A 106 -3.13 -4.66 -21.19
CA LEU A 106 -3.30 -4.18 -22.56
C LEU A 106 -3.60 -5.33 -23.54
N PHE A 107 -2.93 -6.46 -23.40
CA PHE A 107 -3.05 -7.59 -24.34
C PHE A 107 -4.03 -8.68 -23.88
N GLY A 108 -4.71 -8.52 -22.76
CA GLY A 108 -5.63 -9.53 -22.21
C GLY A 108 -4.94 -10.85 -21.86
N ILE A 109 -3.66 -10.78 -21.41
CA ILE A 109 -2.87 -11.97 -21.03
C ILE A 109 -3.32 -12.42 -19.65
N LYS A 110 -3.79 -13.65 -19.52
CA LYS A 110 -4.29 -14.22 -18.27
C LYS A 110 -3.14 -14.64 -17.35
N ARG A 111 -3.41 -14.67 -16.04
CA ARG A 111 -2.44 -15.04 -15.01
C ARG A 111 -1.84 -16.46 -15.18
N GLY A 112 -2.50 -17.35 -15.91
CA GLY A 112 -2.02 -18.70 -16.20
C GLY A 112 -0.98 -18.79 -17.31
N ASP A 113 -0.75 -17.71 -18.09
CA ASP A 113 0.24 -17.69 -19.17
C ASP A 113 1.65 -17.52 -18.58
N ALA A 114 2.25 -18.66 -18.21
CA ALA A 114 3.52 -18.70 -17.47
C ALA A 114 4.69 -18.01 -18.19
N GLU A 115 4.71 -18.00 -19.52
CA GLU A 115 5.74 -17.36 -20.33
C GLU A 115 5.81 -15.84 -20.07
N TYR A 116 4.66 -15.17 -19.96
CA TYR A 116 4.58 -13.74 -19.73
C TYR A 116 4.82 -13.32 -18.27
N PHE A 117 4.87 -14.30 -17.32
CA PHE A 117 4.99 -14.02 -15.90
C PHE A 117 6.38 -14.28 -15.30
N LYS A 118 7.27 -14.98 -16.03
CA LYS A 118 8.59 -15.37 -15.51
C LYS A 118 9.66 -14.28 -15.51
N VAL A 119 9.39 -13.08 -15.96
CA VAL A 119 10.43 -12.07 -16.22
C VAL A 119 10.97 -11.38 -14.98
N ALA A 120 10.16 -11.21 -13.93
CA ALA A 120 10.63 -10.70 -12.64
C ALA A 120 9.77 -11.28 -11.50
N ASP A 121 10.42 -11.75 -10.45
CA ASP A 121 9.75 -12.21 -9.24
C ASP A 121 9.58 -11.03 -8.26
N ARG A 122 8.46 -10.98 -7.55
CA ARG A 122 8.25 -10.03 -6.45
C ARG A 122 9.31 -10.17 -5.35
N ASN A 123 9.85 -11.36 -5.18
CA ASN A 123 10.90 -11.64 -4.20
C ASN A 123 12.24 -10.96 -4.55
N MET A 124 12.41 -10.47 -5.78
CA MET A 124 13.58 -9.69 -6.21
C MET A 124 13.43 -8.18 -5.99
N ILE A 125 12.33 -7.75 -5.39
CA ILE A 125 12.08 -6.32 -5.12
C ILE A 125 12.87 -5.90 -3.89
N GLU A 126 14.12 -5.50 -4.10
CA GLU A 126 14.87 -4.73 -3.12
C GLU A 126 14.38 -3.29 -3.12
N THR A 127 13.72 -2.90 -2.06
CA THR A 127 13.28 -1.51 -1.88
C THR A 127 14.18 -0.83 -0.87
N VAL A 128 15.33 -0.38 -1.33
CA VAL A 128 16.15 0.55 -0.58
C VAL A 128 15.72 1.98 -0.98
N ARG A 129 14.90 2.61 -0.15
CA ARG A 129 14.78 4.08 -0.18
C ARG A 129 15.90 4.63 0.70
N SER A 130 16.91 5.25 0.09
CA SER A 130 17.85 6.02 0.88
C SER A 130 17.11 7.24 1.46
N ARG A 131 17.11 7.37 2.78
CA ARG A 131 16.52 8.53 3.47
C ARG A 131 17.14 9.86 3.03
N GLU A 132 18.39 9.86 2.56
CA GLU A 132 19.15 11.07 2.23
C GLU A 132 18.62 11.83 1.01
N GLU A 133 18.05 11.17 0.01
CA GLU A 133 17.54 11.84 -1.19
C GLU A 133 16.20 12.57 -0.97
N VAL A 134 15.39 12.13 -0.01
CA VAL A 134 14.05 12.69 0.25
C VAL A 134 14.13 14.01 1.03
N VAL A 135 15.21 14.25 1.75
CA VAL A 135 15.36 15.38 2.70
C VAL A 135 15.77 16.69 2.02
N ARG A 136 16.28 16.69 0.80
CA ARG A 136 16.88 17.89 0.14
C ARG A 136 15.94 19.11 0.01
N HIS A 137 14.61 18.90 0.08
CA HIS A 137 13.62 19.99 -0.05
C HIS A 137 12.54 19.97 1.04
N PHE A 138 12.83 19.34 2.19
CA PHE A 138 11.90 19.22 3.30
C PHE A 138 12.57 19.61 4.62
N SER A 139 12.19 20.76 5.18
CA SER A 139 12.68 21.21 6.49
C SER A 139 11.97 20.46 7.61
N LEU A 140 12.71 19.67 8.39
CA LEU A 140 12.19 18.95 9.55
C LEU A 140 11.65 19.93 10.62
N ILE A 141 12.37 21.04 10.84
CA ILE A 141 11.99 22.04 11.85
C ILE A 141 10.66 22.71 11.46
N ASN A 142 10.51 23.16 10.22
CA ASN A 142 9.29 23.82 9.76
C ASN A 142 8.08 22.89 9.65
N ASN A 143 8.29 21.58 9.67
CA ASN A 143 7.24 20.59 9.55
C ASN A 143 7.15 19.66 10.78
N ASP A 144 7.72 20.07 11.93
CA ASP A 144 7.75 19.27 13.16
C ASP A 144 6.35 18.79 13.58
N GLU A 145 5.36 19.69 13.56
CA GLU A 145 3.98 19.34 13.90
C GLU A 145 3.42 18.23 12.99
N LEU A 146 3.69 18.30 11.68
CA LEU A 146 3.26 17.26 10.72
C LEU A 146 3.97 15.93 10.98
N ILE A 147 5.27 15.97 11.27
CA ILE A 147 6.08 14.79 11.54
C ILE A 147 5.57 14.08 12.80
N ARG A 148 5.42 14.80 13.91
CA ARG A 148 4.90 14.29 15.18
C ARG A 148 3.49 13.72 15.01
N PHE A 149 2.63 14.43 14.28
CA PHE A 149 1.30 13.96 13.94
C PHE A 149 1.34 12.61 13.16
N CYS A 150 2.20 12.50 12.15
CA CYS A 150 2.32 11.28 11.37
C CYS A 150 2.90 10.10 12.18
N ARG A 151 3.88 10.37 13.07
CA ARG A 151 4.48 9.39 13.98
C ARG A 151 3.50 8.91 15.05
N GLY A 152 2.53 9.73 15.45
CA GLY A 152 1.50 9.36 16.44
C GLY A 152 0.25 8.73 15.84
N THR A 153 0.08 8.74 14.50
CA THR A 153 -1.17 8.29 13.85
C THR A 153 -0.97 7.29 12.72
N GLY A 154 0.21 7.22 12.11
CA GLY A 154 0.49 6.33 10.96
C GLY A 154 -0.41 6.53 9.75
N LEU A 155 -1.07 7.68 9.59
CA LEU A 155 -2.03 7.93 8.51
C LEU A 155 -1.34 8.04 7.15
N ARG A 156 -2.04 7.59 6.10
CA ARG A 156 -1.58 7.74 4.71
C ARG A 156 -1.74 9.18 4.23
N ARG A 157 -0.92 9.61 3.29
CA ARG A 157 -0.99 10.95 2.68
C ARG A 157 -2.40 11.36 2.23
N GLY A 158 -3.11 10.47 1.53
CA GLY A 158 -4.47 10.74 1.07
C GLY A 158 -5.48 10.93 2.21
N VAL A 159 -5.30 10.22 3.31
CA VAL A 159 -6.11 10.35 4.52
C VAL A 159 -5.80 11.67 5.23
N LEU A 160 -4.51 12.03 5.40
CA LEU A 160 -4.09 13.31 5.99
C LEU A 160 -4.77 14.49 5.30
N GLY A 161 -4.81 14.50 3.96
CA GLY A 161 -5.46 15.57 3.18
C GLY A 161 -7.00 15.58 3.25
N SER A 162 -7.63 14.56 3.87
CA SER A 162 -9.09 14.40 3.93
C SER A 162 -9.68 14.44 5.32
N ILE A 163 -8.91 14.18 6.38
CA ILE A 163 -9.39 14.21 7.77
C ILE A 163 -9.83 15.61 8.19
N LYS A 164 -10.89 15.66 8.97
CA LYS A 164 -11.54 16.90 9.43
C LYS A 164 -11.47 17.01 10.94
N GLY A 165 -11.74 18.18 11.50
CA GLY A 165 -11.85 18.38 12.94
C GLY A 165 -12.80 17.39 13.61
N SER A 166 -13.88 17.00 12.92
CA SER A 166 -14.86 16.00 13.39
C SER A 166 -14.36 14.56 13.35
N SER A 167 -13.18 14.29 12.81
CA SER A 167 -12.64 12.92 12.70
C SER A 167 -12.04 12.39 14.01
N LEU A 168 -11.75 13.25 14.99
CA LEU A 168 -11.27 12.81 16.30
C LEU A 168 -12.41 12.24 17.13
N VAL A 169 -12.22 11.07 17.69
CA VAL A 169 -13.17 10.37 18.58
C VAL A 169 -12.45 10.05 19.88
N THR A 170 -13.00 10.47 21.01
CA THR A 170 -12.47 10.12 22.33
C THR A 170 -12.84 8.70 22.70
N ARG A 171 -12.08 8.09 23.63
CA ARG A 171 -12.34 6.74 24.12
C ARG A 171 -13.77 6.59 24.70
N GLU A 172 -14.26 7.59 25.40
CA GLU A 172 -15.63 7.57 25.98
C GLU A 172 -16.69 7.44 24.88
N LYS A 173 -16.51 8.16 23.76
CA LYS A 173 -17.39 8.05 22.58
C LYS A 173 -17.27 6.69 21.88
N MET A 174 -16.06 6.10 21.89
CA MET A 174 -15.86 4.75 21.33
C MET A 174 -16.59 3.69 22.15
N LEU A 175 -16.61 3.82 23.48
CA LEU A 175 -17.30 2.90 24.40
C LEU A 175 -18.82 3.08 24.42
N ALA A 176 -19.31 4.30 24.13
CA ALA A 176 -20.74 4.62 24.06
C ALA A 176 -21.12 5.20 22.69
N PRO A 177 -21.18 4.40 21.63
CA PRO A 177 -21.32 4.84 20.25
C PRO A 177 -22.75 5.27 19.92
N LYS A 178 -23.15 6.48 20.32
CA LYS A 178 -24.46 7.04 19.99
C LYS A 178 -24.55 7.43 18.51
N GLY A 179 -25.56 6.92 17.80
CA GLY A 179 -25.81 7.23 16.39
C GLY A 179 -24.88 6.51 15.39
N ALA A 180 -24.06 5.57 15.83
CA ALA A 180 -23.27 4.72 14.95
C ALA A 180 -24.12 3.55 14.41
N THR A 181 -23.81 3.04 13.22
CA THR A 181 -24.38 1.77 12.75
C THR A 181 -23.83 0.60 13.56
N ASP A 182 -24.51 -0.55 13.58
CA ASP A 182 -24.05 -1.74 14.31
C ASP A 182 -22.64 -2.17 13.89
N ALA A 183 -22.33 -2.11 12.60
CA ALA A 183 -21.01 -2.42 12.07
C ALA A 183 -19.93 -1.43 12.55
N GLU A 184 -20.24 -0.14 12.63
CA GLU A 184 -19.35 0.88 13.15
C GLU A 184 -19.16 0.74 14.66
N ALA A 185 -20.25 0.51 15.41
CA ALA A 185 -20.22 0.27 16.85
C ALA A 185 -19.41 -1.00 17.21
N GLY A 186 -19.51 -2.06 16.41
CA GLY A 186 -18.68 -3.26 16.54
C GLY A 186 -17.18 -2.95 16.40
N ARG A 187 -16.80 -2.19 15.38
CA ARG A 187 -15.40 -1.77 15.17
C ARG A 187 -14.88 -0.85 16.27
N MET A 188 -15.73 0.04 16.79
CA MET A 188 -15.37 0.91 17.90
C MET A 188 -15.03 0.10 19.15
N ARG A 189 -15.85 -0.90 19.50
CA ARG A 189 -15.58 -1.82 20.63
C ARG A 189 -14.30 -2.61 20.40
N GLU A 190 -14.16 -3.25 19.25
CA GLU A 190 -12.93 -3.99 18.88
C GLU A 190 -11.68 -3.14 19.07
N MET A 191 -11.66 -1.91 18.57
CA MET A 191 -10.49 -1.03 18.67
C MET A 191 -10.18 -0.61 20.11
N THR A 192 -11.20 -0.41 20.97
CA THR A 192 -10.99 -0.10 22.40
C THR A 192 -10.50 -1.29 23.20
N GLU A 193 -10.81 -2.52 22.79
CA GLU A 193 -10.27 -3.75 23.37
C GLU A 193 -8.82 -4.00 22.94
N ILE A 194 -8.51 -3.77 21.66
CA ILE A 194 -7.15 -3.95 21.13
C ILE A 194 -6.17 -2.91 21.70
N PHE A 195 -6.63 -1.66 21.90
CA PHE A 195 -5.84 -0.52 22.38
C PHE A 195 -6.47 0.09 23.65
N PRO A 196 -6.40 -0.61 24.78
CA PRO A 196 -7.03 -0.17 26.03
C PRO A 196 -6.43 1.12 26.59
N GLU A 197 -5.19 1.45 26.26
CA GLU A 197 -4.47 2.65 26.68
C GLU A 197 -4.76 3.89 25.82
N ALA A 198 -5.23 3.73 24.56
CA ALA A 198 -5.45 4.84 23.66
C ALA A 198 -6.63 5.72 24.13
N LYS A 199 -6.38 7.02 24.29
CA LYS A 199 -7.39 8.02 24.70
C LYS A 199 -8.18 8.54 23.49
N TYR A 200 -7.53 8.59 22.33
CA TYR A 200 -8.07 9.18 21.12
C TYR A 200 -7.95 8.22 19.94
N PHE A 201 -8.94 8.30 19.06
CA PHE A 201 -9.00 7.53 17.82
C PHE A 201 -9.35 8.48 16.65
N ILE A 202 -8.85 8.21 15.47
CA ILE A 202 -9.16 8.97 14.27
C ILE A 202 -10.08 8.12 13.39
N ARG A 203 -11.30 8.60 13.20
CA ARG A 203 -12.29 8.02 12.28
C ARG A 203 -11.91 8.38 10.85
N GLN A 204 -11.69 7.40 10.02
CA GLN A 204 -11.34 7.55 8.62
C GLN A 204 -12.04 6.51 7.75
N LYS A 205 -11.90 6.64 6.43
CA LYS A 205 -12.33 5.62 5.47
C LYS A 205 -11.12 4.88 4.92
N ASP A 206 -11.21 3.55 4.84
CA ASP A 206 -10.21 2.74 4.16
C ASP A 206 -10.31 2.87 2.62
N ALA A 207 -9.46 2.15 1.88
CA ALA A 207 -9.45 2.17 0.42
C ALA A 207 -10.74 1.62 -0.23
N LYS A 208 -11.57 0.90 0.55
CA LYS A 208 -12.86 0.37 0.11
C LYS A 208 -14.04 1.27 0.50
N GLY A 209 -13.77 2.36 1.24
CA GLY A 209 -14.79 3.27 1.76
C GLY A 209 -15.37 2.87 3.12
N ASP A 210 -14.92 1.76 3.70
CA ASP A 210 -15.33 1.33 5.03
C ASP A 210 -14.77 2.25 6.11
N VAL A 211 -15.59 2.55 7.13
CA VAL A 211 -15.15 3.30 8.30
C VAL A 211 -14.18 2.46 9.12
N VAL A 212 -13.02 3.00 9.42
CA VAL A 212 -12.02 2.42 10.31
C VAL A 212 -11.54 3.45 11.32
N PHE A 213 -11.04 2.97 12.46
CA PHE A 213 -10.54 3.81 13.54
C PHE A 213 -9.04 3.53 13.72
N THR A 214 -8.24 4.57 13.70
CA THR A 214 -6.80 4.50 13.97
C THR A 214 -6.55 5.06 15.36
N PRO A 215 -5.90 4.34 16.29
CA PRO A 215 -5.55 4.88 17.60
C PRO A 215 -4.49 5.96 17.44
N VAL A 216 -4.54 6.96 18.30
CA VAL A 216 -3.45 7.92 18.48
C VAL A 216 -2.55 7.35 19.56
N ILE A 217 -1.27 7.10 19.24
CA ILE A 217 -0.32 6.41 20.13
C ILE A 217 0.98 7.21 20.21
N GLY A 218 1.55 7.27 21.40
CA GLY A 218 2.85 7.86 21.66
C GLY A 218 2.79 9.17 22.46
N PRO A 219 3.94 9.84 22.67
CA PRO A 219 4.03 10.98 23.57
C PRO A 219 3.28 12.23 23.09
N ASP A 220 2.89 12.27 21.80
CA ASP A 220 2.26 13.43 21.18
C ASP A 220 0.73 13.38 21.13
N GLU A 221 0.09 12.47 21.88
CA GLU A 221 -1.38 12.27 21.87
C GLU A 221 -2.15 13.57 22.09
N GLU A 222 -1.78 14.37 23.10
CA GLU A 222 -2.48 15.62 23.41
C GLU A 222 -2.23 16.70 22.37
N LEU A 223 -1.01 16.81 21.83
CA LEU A 223 -0.70 17.71 20.73
C LEU A 223 -1.55 17.42 19.51
N ILE A 224 -1.68 16.13 19.17
CA ILE A 224 -2.51 15.67 18.05
C ILE A 224 -3.98 15.99 18.32
N ALA A 225 -4.49 15.68 19.53
CA ALA A 225 -5.87 15.98 19.91
C ALA A 225 -6.15 17.50 19.88
N GLU A 226 -5.21 18.32 20.35
CA GLU A 226 -5.34 19.77 20.31
C GLU A 226 -5.40 20.32 18.87
N LYS A 227 -4.64 19.76 17.94
CA LYS A 227 -4.70 20.11 16.52
C LYS A 227 -6.13 19.91 15.97
N PHE A 228 -6.78 18.80 16.30
CA PHE A 228 -8.17 18.55 15.93
C PHE A 228 -9.13 19.53 16.58
N ARG A 229 -8.98 19.81 17.90
CA ARG A 229 -9.84 20.75 18.64
C ARG A 229 -9.77 22.19 18.09
N LYS A 230 -8.58 22.63 17.65
CA LYS A 230 -8.37 23.93 17.00
C LYS A 230 -8.92 23.98 15.58
N THR A 231 -9.22 22.83 14.97
CA THR A 231 -9.75 22.77 13.62
C THR A 231 -11.27 22.77 13.66
N GLN A 232 -11.90 23.60 12.81
CA GLN A 232 -13.36 23.58 12.67
C GLN A 232 -13.85 22.17 12.33
N MET A 233 -15.03 21.78 12.82
CA MET A 233 -15.61 20.44 12.65
C MET A 233 -15.63 19.95 11.20
N SER A 234 -15.97 20.83 10.26
CA SER A 234 -15.98 20.55 8.81
C SER A 234 -14.65 20.87 8.12
N GLY A 235 -13.73 21.56 8.78
CA GLY A 235 -12.43 21.99 8.27
C GLY A 235 -11.44 20.84 8.18
N LYS A 236 -10.53 20.89 7.22
CA LYS A 236 -9.44 19.93 7.09
C LYS A 236 -8.37 20.19 8.14
N VAL A 237 -7.91 19.13 8.84
CA VAL A 237 -6.81 19.22 9.82
C VAL A 237 -5.50 19.61 9.12
N TRP A 238 -5.27 19.06 7.93
CA TRP A 238 -4.14 19.37 7.07
C TRP A 238 -4.67 19.84 5.69
N PRO A 239 -4.95 21.16 5.50
CA PRO A 239 -5.39 21.68 4.21
C PRO A 239 -4.37 21.41 3.10
N VAL A 240 -3.07 21.49 3.44
CA VAL A 240 -1.95 21.21 2.55
C VAL A 240 -1.00 20.25 3.25
N VAL A 241 -0.67 19.14 2.59
CA VAL A 241 0.39 18.21 3.01
C VAL A 241 1.58 18.41 2.08
N ASN A 242 2.73 18.80 2.63
CA ASN A 242 3.94 19.04 1.86
C ASN A 242 4.26 17.85 0.97
N SER A 243 4.42 18.09 -0.35
CA SER A 243 4.67 17.03 -1.34
C SER A 243 5.97 16.25 -1.09
N ASN A 244 6.97 16.92 -0.51
CA ASN A 244 8.29 16.36 -0.22
C ASN A 244 8.37 15.66 1.15
N ALA A 245 7.30 15.70 1.97
CA ALA A 245 7.27 14.97 3.24
C ALA A 245 7.31 13.46 3.00
N ASP A 246 8.19 12.73 3.66
CA ASP A 246 8.22 11.27 3.63
C ASP A 246 7.17 10.66 4.57
N ILE A 247 5.90 10.81 4.18
CA ILE A 247 4.78 10.29 4.98
C ILE A 247 4.89 8.78 5.17
N ASP A 248 5.38 8.04 4.18
CA ASP A 248 5.53 6.59 4.28
C ASP A 248 6.65 6.22 5.27
N GLY A 249 7.72 7.01 5.36
CA GLY A 249 8.76 6.87 6.37
C GLY A 249 8.25 7.13 7.79
N PHE A 250 7.54 8.24 8.02
CA PHE A 250 6.95 8.53 9.34
C PHE A 250 5.91 7.49 9.75
N ARG A 251 5.16 6.97 8.78
CA ARG A 251 4.22 5.88 9.00
C ARG A 251 4.91 4.58 9.38
N ALA A 252 6.08 4.31 8.82
CA ALA A 252 6.88 3.15 9.19
C ALA A 252 7.44 3.27 10.62
N GLU A 253 7.85 4.47 11.03
CA GLU A 253 8.25 4.77 12.41
C GLU A 253 7.09 4.52 13.40
N PHE A 254 5.86 4.94 13.05
CA PHE A 254 4.67 4.62 13.84
C PHE A 254 4.46 3.11 13.97
N VAL A 255 4.53 2.37 12.86
CA VAL A 255 4.37 0.89 12.85
C VAL A 255 5.40 0.23 13.75
N LYS A 256 6.65 0.68 13.66
CA LYS A 256 7.75 0.20 14.50
C LYS A 256 7.46 0.47 15.98
N SER A 257 7.07 1.69 16.34
CA SER A 257 6.74 2.05 17.73
C SER A 257 5.59 1.22 18.28
N VAL A 258 4.52 1.00 17.50
CA VAL A 258 3.41 0.15 17.91
C VAL A 258 3.86 -1.31 18.07
N TYR A 259 4.65 -1.83 17.14
CA TYR A 259 5.18 -3.18 17.25
C TYR A 259 6.04 -3.34 18.52
N GLU A 260 7.01 -2.47 18.75
CA GLU A 260 7.91 -2.50 19.90
C GLU A 260 7.18 -2.38 21.25
N MET A 261 6.09 -1.59 21.31
CA MET A 261 5.26 -1.44 22.51
C MET A 261 4.62 -2.76 22.95
N TYR A 262 4.31 -3.66 22.00
CA TYR A 262 3.57 -4.90 22.29
C TYR A 262 4.36 -6.17 22.01
N ALA A 263 5.56 -6.07 21.43
CA ALA A 263 6.36 -7.23 21.10
C ALA A 263 6.87 -7.93 22.36
N ARG A 264 6.63 -9.22 22.43
CA ARG A 264 7.24 -10.12 23.43
C ARG A 264 8.58 -10.60 22.89
N ARG A 265 9.47 -10.99 23.78
CA ARG A 265 10.66 -11.76 23.39
C ARG A 265 10.21 -13.07 22.77
N ILE A 266 10.84 -13.48 21.71
CA ILE A 266 10.43 -14.70 20.98
C ILE A 266 10.50 -15.95 21.87
N GLU A 267 11.50 -15.98 22.77
CA GLU A 267 11.69 -17.06 23.73
C GLU A 267 10.52 -17.18 24.73
N ASP A 268 9.82 -16.07 25.01
CA ASP A 268 8.70 -16.02 25.94
C ASP A 268 7.37 -16.42 25.29
N ILE A 269 7.35 -16.61 23.96
CA ILE A 269 6.16 -17.08 23.24
C ILE A 269 6.04 -18.59 23.40
N PRO A 270 4.92 -19.11 23.90
CA PRO A 270 4.77 -20.53 24.16
C PRO A 270 4.71 -21.36 22.87
N TYR A 271 5.22 -22.59 22.96
CA TYR A 271 4.97 -23.63 21.95
C TYR A 271 3.56 -24.21 22.19
N ASP A 272 2.63 -23.85 21.36
CA ASP A 272 1.19 -24.10 21.56
C ASP A 272 0.61 -25.14 20.60
N ARG A 273 1.46 -25.68 19.70
CA ARG A 273 1.04 -26.68 18.69
C ARG A 273 2.13 -27.70 18.42
N ILE A 274 1.72 -28.90 18.02
CA ILE A 274 2.58 -29.91 17.39
C ILE A 274 2.20 -29.99 15.91
N ASP A 275 3.17 -29.92 15.00
CA ASP A 275 2.96 -30.05 13.56
C ASP A 275 2.78 -31.53 13.15
N HIS A 276 2.51 -31.78 11.87
CA HIS A 276 2.31 -33.12 11.33
C HIS A 276 3.59 -34.00 11.31
N LEU A 277 4.75 -33.39 11.57
CA LEU A 277 6.04 -34.09 11.70
C LEU A 277 6.44 -34.31 13.16
N GLY A 278 5.59 -33.92 14.13
CA GLY A 278 5.85 -34.09 15.56
C GLY A 278 6.68 -32.95 16.18
N ASN A 279 7.00 -31.86 15.44
CA ASN A 279 7.75 -30.74 15.98
C ASN A 279 6.86 -29.80 16.79
N ARG A 280 7.40 -29.24 17.88
CA ARG A 280 6.74 -28.17 18.63
C ARG A 280 6.80 -26.86 17.84
N VAL A 281 5.66 -26.19 17.68
CA VAL A 281 5.52 -24.97 16.89
C VAL A 281 4.91 -23.85 17.74
N GLN A 282 5.43 -22.63 17.55
CA GLN A 282 4.88 -21.40 18.11
C GLN A 282 3.97 -20.75 17.04
N THR A 283 2.63 -20.90 17.14
CA THR A 283 1.71 -20.37 16.14
C THR A 283 1.60 -18.83 16.17
N GLU A 284 2.05 -18.22 17.27
CA GLU A 284 2.09 -16.77 17.48
C GLU A 284 3.40 -16.12 17.02
N VAL A 285 4.30 -16.90 16.39
CA VAL A 285 5.50 -16.38 15.72
C VAL A 285 5.24 -16.30 14.22
N PHE A 286 5.58 -15.16 13.63
CA PHE A 286 5.54 -14.94 12.18
C PHE A 286 6.89 -15.28 11.58
N HIS A 287 6.93 -16.25 10.68
CA HIS A 287 8.13 -16.68 9.96
C HIS A 287 8.15 -16.06 8.56
N PHE A 288 9.23 -15.39 8.22
CA PHE A 288 9.44 -14.87 6.87
C PHE A 288 9.81 -16.01 5.90
N ARG A 289 9.50 -15.78 4.63
CA ARG A 289 9.80 -16.69 3.52
C ARG A 289 10.67 -16.00 2.46
N GLY A 290 11.29 -16.79 1.58
CA GLY A 290 12.10 -16.27 0.48
C GLY A 290 13.42 -15.70 0.97
N THR A 291 13.80 -14.51 0.53
CA THR A 291 15.08 -13.84 0.87
C THR A 291 15.23 -13.48 2.34
N LEU A 292 14.11 -13.41 3.07
CA LEU A 292 14.06 -13.12 4.51
C LEU A 292 13.81 -14.38 5.35
N ALA A 293 13.98 -15.58 4.75
CA ALA A 293 13.80 -16.83 5.49
C ALA A 293 14.78 -16.89 6.68
N GLY A 294 14.25 -17.19 7.85
CA GLY A 294 15.00 -17.17 9.12
C GLY A 294 14.67 -16.00 10.03
N GLU A 295 14.22 -14.88 9.46
CA GLU A 295 13.71 -13.77 10.27
C GLU A 295 12.37 -14.13 10.90
N ILE A 296 12.18 -13.74 12.15
CA ILE A 296 10.97 -14.05 12.93
C ILE A 296 10.48 -12.82 13.71
N LEU A 297 9.18 -12.67 13.85
CA LEU A 297 8.55 -11.57 14.58
C LEU A 297 7.38 -12.08 15.45
N ASP A 298 7.06 -11.36 16.53
CA ASP A 298 5.85 -11.60 17.33
C ASP A 298 4.59 -11.26 16.50
N LYS A 299 3.84 -12.29 16.13
CA LYS A 299 2.65 -12.16 15.29
C LYS A 299 1.53 -11.36 15.97
N LYS A 300 1.37 -11.44 17.32
CA LYS A 300 0.36 -10.64 18.02
C LYS A 300 0.69 -9.16 17.98
N ALA A 301 1.95 -8.78 18.20
CA ALA A 301 2.40 -7.40 18.07
C ALA A 301 2.23 -6.88 16.63
N MET A 302 2.57 -7.71 15.64
CA MET A 302 2.32 -7.36 14.23
C MET A 302 0.83 -7.15 13.93
N MET A 303 -0.06 -7.98 14.51
CA MET A 303 -1.50 -7.81 14.36
C MET A 303 -1.98 -6.49 14.97
N LYS A 304 -1.49 -6.11 16.16
CA LYS A 304 -1.80 -4.80 16.74
C LYS A 304 -1.33 -3.65 15.83
N ALA A 305 -0.11 -3.70 15.31
CA ALA A 305 0.38 -2.72 14.35
C ALA A 305 -0.46 -2.68 13.06
N MET A 306 -0.95 -3.84 12.59
CA MET A 306 -1.86 -3.95 11.47
C MET A 306 -3.20 -3.22 11.72
N TYR A 307 -3.79 -3.45 12.90
CA TYR A 307 -5.03 -2.77 13.32
C TYR A 307 -4.81 -1.26 13.46
N ALA A 308 -3.71 -0.85 14.11
CA ALA A 308 -3.37 0.58 14.27
C ALA A 308 -3.24 1.31 12.93
N MET A 309 -2.74 0.64 11.89
CA MET A 309 -2.63 1.19 10.54
C MET A 309 -3.95 1.20 9.75
N GLY A 310 -4.99 0.52 10.23
CA GLY A 310 -6.21 0.29 9.46
C GLY A 310 -5.96 -0.52 8.18
N VAL A 311 -5.01 -1.48 8.18
CA VAL A 311 -4.76 -2.41 7.08
C VAL A 311 -5.26 -3.81 7.41
N ARG A 312 -5.47 -4.63 6.37
CA ARG A 312 -6.13 -5.94 6.52
C ARG A 312 -5.18 -7.13 6.36
N ARG A 313 -3.89 -6.88 6.13
CA ARG A 313 -2.90 -7.94 5.84
C ARG A 313 -1.65 -7.73 6.68
N ILE A 314 -1.30 -8.75 7.44
CA ILE A 314 -0.13 -8.75 8.30
C ILE A 314 1.18 -8.63 7.51
N GLU A 315 1.21 -9.13 6.26
CA GLU A 315 2.38 -9.04 5.39
C GLU A 315 2.74 -7.59 5.06
N GLN A 316 1.78 -6.66 5.07
CA GLN A 316 2.06 -5.23 4.88
C GLN A 316 2.85 -4.66 6.06
N VAL A 317 2.57 -5.11 7.28
CA VAL A 317 3.33 -4.76 8.48
C VAL A 317 4.72 -5.38 8.42
N ALA A 318 4.81 -6.67 8.09
CA ALA A 318 6.06 -7.39 7.94
C ALA A 318 7.02 -6.66 6.98
N HIS A 319 6.53 -6.28 5.80
CA HIS A 319 7.34 -5.53 4.83
C HIS A 319 7.79 -4.15 5.34
N ILE A 320 6.97 -3.47 6.13
CA ILE A 320 7.35 -2.18 6.72
C ILE A 320 8.43 -2.39 7.78
N LEU A 321 8.24 -3.31 8.69
CA LEU A 321 9.21 -3.59 9.75
C LEU A 321 10.57 -3.97 9.17
N MET A 322 10.63 -4.86 8.19
CA MET A 322 11.90 -5.30 7.60
C MET A 322 12.61 -4.24 6.72
N ARG A 323 11.91 -3.19 6.30
CA ARG A 323 12.54 -2.08 5.54
C ARG A 323 13.24 -1.06 6.43
N TYR A 324 12.86 -0.99 7.68
CA TYR A 324 13.27 0.07 8.61
C TYR A 324 13.98 -0.50 9.86
N TYR A 325 14.20 -1.81 9.87
CA TYR A 325 15.14 -2.49 10.76
C TYR A 325 16.48 -2.67 10.03
#